data_7867c4c859d5484948dc60ea18ee467e
#
_entry.id   7867c4c859d5484948dc60ea18ee467e
#
_cell.length_a   1.000
_cell.length_b   1.000
_cell.length_c   1.000
_cell.angle_alpha   90.00
_cell.angle_beta   90.00
_cell.angle_gamma   90.00
#
_symmetry.space_group_name_H-M   'P 1'
#
loop_
_entity.id
_entity.type
_entity.pdbx_description
1 polymer ?
#
loop_
_entity_poly.entity_id
_entity_poly.type
_entity_poly.pdbx_seq_one_letter_code
_entity_poly.pdbx_strand_id
1 'polypeptide(L)'
;MDIERILDHMNNDHGDVLPLYVRHFCKREDVKEAKLIDVNEEGIILLVNCNERVRIKFTKKIDFKGIHLEMIKMAKIARKALNVPAPEHYKDKGHQEEEKIKMEISDFVGNFKSVIIGTVSEEGEPNASYAPFFKYHGDSYLYVNETETYFESFKKNGKASLLFIQDEGQAIVPSMRQRVIYNAEIQFLEKNDYYNEILDEFQKNDFSIQMTRNVPVFHLVRAKLASGRYVKGPRQAFDITKDRRIVEVTLGGTENS
;
A
#
# COMPACT_ATOMS: atom_id res chain seq x y z
N MET A 1 9.38 -11.14 7.80
CA MET A 1 8.24 -10.73 6.92
C MET A 1 7.37 -9.84 7.80
N ASP A 2 7.16 -8.60 7.40
CA ASP A 2 6.44 -7.60 8.18
C ASP A 2 4.92 -7.81 8.01
N ILE A 3 4.15 -7.64 9.08
CA ILE A 3 2.67 -7.74 9.05
C ILE A 3 2.10 -6.73 8.07
N GLU A 4 2.57 -5.48 8.10
CA GLU A 4 2.09 -4.41 7.21
C GLU A 4 2.23 -4.77 5.72
N ARG A 5 3.25 -5.53 5.35
CA ARG A 5 3.42 -6.04 3.99
C ARG A 5 2.31 -7.02 3.59
N ILE A 6 1.94 -7.94 4.51
CA ILE A 6 0.83 -8.88 4.25
C ILE A 6 -0.48 -8.10 4.11
N LEU A 7 -0.70 -7.11 4.99
CA LEU A 7 -1.88 -6.27 4.95
C LEU A 7 -1.95 -5.47 3.65
N ASP A 8 -0.85 -4.81 3.26
CA ASP A 8 -0.77 -4.03 2.01
C ASP A 8 -1.07 -4.91 0.79
N HIS A 9 -0.40 -6.05 0.68
CA HIS A 9 -0.58 -6.98 -0.43
C HIS A 9 -2.02 -7.52 -0.51
N MET A 10 -2.55 -8.01 0.60
CA MET A 10 -3.90 -8.58 0.61
C MET A 10 -4.99 -7.54 0.34
N ASN A 11 -4.86 -6.34 0.90
CA ASN A 11 -5.86 -5.30 0.73
C ASN A 11 -5.85 -4.70 -0.69
N ASN A 12 -4.67 -4.54 -1.27
CA ASN A 12 -4.53 -3.86 -2.55
C ASN A 12 -4.59 -4.81 -3.75
N ASP A 13 -4.07 -6.02 -3.63
CA ASP A 13 -3.94 -6.95 -4.75
C ASP A 13 -4.95 -8.12 -4.69
N HIS A 14 -5.47 -8.43 -3.51
CA HIS A 14 -6.42 -9.52 -3.26
C HIS A 14 -7.66 -9.10 -2.45
N GLY A 15 -8.01 -7.83 -2.48
CA GLY A 15 -9.16 -7.29 -1.74
C GLY A 15 -10.50 -7.95 -2.11
N ASP A 16 -10.61 -8.50 -3.30
CA ASP A 16 -11.78 -9.20 -3.80
C ASP A 16 -12.10 -10.51 -3.06
N VAL A 17 -11.10 -11.14 -2.43
CA VAL A 17 -11.28 -12.39 -1.69
C VAL A 17 -11.66 -12.16 -0.22
N LEU A 18 -11.34 -10.99 0.35
CA LEU A 18 -11.58 -10.72 1.78
C LEU A 18 -13.06 -10.78 2.18
N PRO A 19 -14.02 -10.22 1.41
CA PRO A 19 -15.46 -10.44 1.67
C PRO A 19 -15.87 -11.91 1.59
N LEU A 20 -15.24 -12.71 0.72
CA LEU A 20 -15.56 -14.14 0.59
C LEU A 20 -15.13 -14.92 1.83
N TYR A 21 -14.04 -14.52 2.50
CA TYR A 21 -13.64 -15.13 3.76
C TYR A 21 -14.74 -14.96 4.83
N VAL A 22 -15.27 -13.75 4.99
CA VAL A 22 -16.31 -13.47 5.97
C VAL A 22 -17.60 -14.22 5.62
N ARG A 23 -18.02 -14.19 4.35
CA ARG A 23 -19.22 -14.90 3.88
C ARG A 23 -19.12 -16.40 4.13
N HIS A 24 -17.99 -17.02 3.82
CA HIS A 24 -17.82 -18.46 3.95
C HIS A 24 -17.57 -18.91 5.40
N PHE A 25 -16.55 -18.32 6.06
CA PHE A 25 -16.09 -18.82 7.37
C PHE A 25 -16.94 -18.30 8.53
N CYS A 26 -17.57 -17.11 8.39
CA CYS A 26 -18.46 -16.55 9.41
C CYS A 26 -19.94 -16.69 9.08
N LYS A 27 -20.30 -17.31 7.92
CA LYS A 27 -21.67 -17.54 7.48
C LYS A 27 -22.52 -16.25 7.41
N ARG A 28 -21.92 -15.17 6.90
CA ARG A 28 -22.57 -13.87 6.78
C ARG A 28 -22.81 -13.52 5.33
N GLU A 29 -24.02 -13.03 5.02
CA GLU A 29 -24.40 -12.61 3.66
C GLU A 29 -24.35 -11.08 3.46
N ASP A 30 -24.43 -10.31 4.56
CA ASP A 30 -24.50 -8.84 4.59
C ASP A 30 -23.16 -8.13 4.31
N VAL A 31 -22.14 -8.84 3.83
CA VAL A 31 -20.78 -8.32 3.63
C VAL A 31 -20.67 -7.65 2.26
N LYS A 32 -20.51 -6.32 2.25
CA LYS A 32 -20.27 -5.52 1.05
C LYS A 32 -18.77 -5.38 0.76
N GLU A 33 -18.02 -5.09 1.81
CA GLU A 33 -16.55 -4.92 1.76
C GLU A 33 -15.90 -5.49 3.01
N ALA A 34 -14.66 -5.85 2.90
CA ALA A 34 -13.84 -6.28 4.02
C ALA A 34 -12.39 -5.87 3.77
N LYS A 35 -11.71 -5.45 4.83
CA LYS A 35 -10.30 -5.05 4.82
C LYS A 35 -9.54 -5.87 5.86
N LEU A 36 -8.40 -6.41 5.49
CA LEU A 36 -7.51 -7.09 6.43
C LEU A 36 -6.79 -6.03 7.28
N ILE A 37 -6.99 -6.05 8.59
CA ILE A 37 -6.41 -5.07 9.53
C ILE A 37 -5.38 -5.67 10.48
N ASP A 38 -5.38 -6.99 10.64
CA ASP A 38 -4.37 -7.69 11.43
C ASP A 38 -4.26 -9.15 11.00
N VAL A 39 -3.08 -9.74 11.21
CA VAL A 39 -2.81 -11.16 10.98
C VAL A 39 -1.76 -11.66 11.96
N ASN A 40 -1.97 -12.86 12.51
CA ASN A 40 -1.02 -13.54 13.38
C ASN A 40 -1.03 -15.06 13.12
N GLU A 41 -0.24 -15.81 13.87
CA GLU A 41 -0.13 -17.26 13.72
C GLU A 41 -1.44 -18.04 13.94
N GLU A 42 -2.44 -17.43 14.57
CA GLU A 42 -3.73 -18.06 14.91
C GLU A 42 -4.85 -17.71 13.93
N GLY A 43 -4.73 -16.62 13.15
CA GLY A 43 -5.78 -16.19 12.27
C GLY A 43 -5.61 -14.77 11.74
N ILE A 44 -6.69 -14.27 11.16
CA ILE A 44 -6.80 -12.93 10.57
C ILE A 44 -7.91 -12.12 11.23
N ILE A 45 -7.76 -10.80 11.25
CA ILE A 45 -8.81 -9.86 11.66
C ILE A 45 -9.17 -8.98 10.46
N LEU A 46 -10.47 -8.95 10.15
CA LEU A 46 -11.02 -8.17 9.06
C LEU A 46 -11.91 -7.05 9.62
N LEU A 47 -11.79 -5.85 9.07
CA LEU A 47 -12.76 -4.77 9.23
C LEU A 47 -13.83 -4.93 8.15
N VAL A 48 -15.05 -5.20 8.56
CA VAL A 48 -16.19 -5.47 7.67
C VAL A 48 -17.09 -4.25 7.60
N ASN A 49 -17.50 -3.85 6.39
CA ASN A 49 -18.39 -2.70 6.15
C ASN A 49 -17.94 -1.42 6.90
N CYS A 50 -16.62 -1.20 7.04
CA CYS A 50 -15.98 -0.07 7.71
C CYS A 50 -16.23 0.10 9.21
N ASN A 51 -16.95 -0.81 9.88
CA ASN A 51 -17.36 -0.59 11.27
C ASN A 51 -17.23 -1.79 12.22
N GLU A 52 -17.05 -3.00 11.72
CA GLU A 52 -17.04 -4.21 12.55
C GLU A 52 -15.76 -5.01 12.37
N ARG A 53 -15.10 -5.36 13.47
CA ARG A 53 -13.92 -6.24 13.48
C ARG A 53 -14.36 -7.69 13.60
N VAL A 54 -14.01 -8.50 12.61
CA VAL A 54 -14.33 -9.93 12.54
C VAL A 54 -13.05 -10.74 12.54
N ARG A 55 -12.94 -11.70 13.47
CA ARG A 55 -11.78 -12.61 13.55
C ARG A 55 -12.13 -13.94 12.89
N ILE A 56 -11.24 -14.40 12.00
CA ILE A 56 -11.29 -15.73 11.39
C ILE A 56 -10.05 -16.50 11.84
N LYS A 57 -10.24 -17.62 12.52
CA LYS A 57 -9.14 -18.46 13.00
C LYS A 57 -8.65 -19.38 11.88
N PHE A 58 -7.35 -19.61 11.84
CA PHE A 58 -6.77 -20.70 11.05
C PHE A 58 -7.15 -22.06 11.66
N THR A 59 -7.16 -23.10 10.85
CA THR A 59 -7.47 -24.47 11.32
C THR A 59 -6.44 -25.01 12.31
N LYS A 60 -5.22 -24.47 12.28
CA LYS A 60 -4.10 -24.76 13.18
C LYS A 60 -3.21 -23.53 13.27
N LYS A 61 -2.37 -23.47 14.31
CA LYS A 61 -1.34 -22.42 14.42
C LYS A 61 -0.37 -22.53 13.22
N ILE A 62 -0.13 -21.43 12.54
CA ILE A 62 0.68 -21.34 11.33
C ILE A 62 1.93 -20.51 11.62
N ASP A 63 3.10 -21.01 11.28
CA ASP A 63 4.32 -20.20 11.28
C ASP A 63 4.14 -19.00 10.34
N PHE A 64 4.70 -17.86 10.72
CA PHE A 64 4.55 -16.60 10.01
C PHE A 64 4.88 -16.69 8.51
N LYS A 65 5.87 -17.52 8.14
CA LYS A 65 6.22 -17.81 6.75
C LYS A 65 5.14 -18.58 5.99
N GLY A 66 4.31 -19.33 6.69
CA GLY A 66 3.23 -20.14 6.12
C GLY A 66 1.91 -19.41 5.97
N ILE A 67 1.74 -18.22 6.57
CA ILE A 67 0.47 -17.47 6.59
C ILE A 67 -0.03 -17.20 5.16
N HIS A 68 0.84 -16.74 4.26
CA HIS A 68 0.47 -16.48 2.87
C HIS A 68 -0.10 -17.72 2.16
N LEU A 69 0.52 -18.88 2.35
CA LEU A 69 0.03 -20.14 1.77
C LEU A 69 -1.32 -20.57 2.36
N GLU A 70 -1.53 -20.32 3.66
CA GLU A 70 -2.80 -20.63 4.31
C GLU A 70 -3.92 -19.72 3.80
N MET A 71 -3.66 -18.44 3.61
CA MET A 71 -4.62 -17.50 3.03
C MET A 71 -4.99 -17.89 1.59
N ILE A 72 -4.03 -18.34 0.78
CA ILE A 72 -4.32 -18.89 -0.56
C ILE A 72 -5.27 -20.10 -0.48
N LYS A 73 -5.04 -21.01 0.47
CA LYS A 73 -5.94 -22.18 0.67
C LYS A 73 -7.34 -21.73 1.09
N MET A 74 -7.43 -20.78 2.03
CA MET A 74 -8.70 -20.20 2.45
C MET A 74 -9.44 -19.55 1.27
N ALA A 75 -8.74 -18.84 0.39
CA ALA A 75 -9.31 -18.26 -0.83
C ALA A 75 -9.91 -19.32 -1.75
N LYS A 76 -9.19 -20.42 -1.99
CA LYS A 76 -9.67 -21.54 -2.80
C LYS A 76 -10.92 -22.20 -2.20
N ILE A 77 -10.93 -22.39 -0.87
CA ILE A 77 -12.07 -23.00 -0.15
C ILE A 77 -13.28 -22.06 -0.23
N ALA A 78 -13.11 -20.77 0.08
CA ALA A 78 -14.21 -19.80 0.06
C ALA A 78 -14.82 -19.64 -1.34
N ARG A 79 -13.97 -19.49 -2.38
CA ARG A 79 -14.43 -19.40 -3.77
C ARG A 79 -15.19 -20.64 -4.21
N LYS A 80 -14.69 -21.85 -3.91
CA LYS A 80 -15.36 -23.11 -4.24
C LYS A 80 -16.71 -23.23 -3.54
N ALA A 81 -16.77 -22.92 -2.24
CA ALA A 81 -18.00 -23.02 -1.45
C ALA A 81 -19.07 -22.02 -1.86
N LEU A 82 -18.67 -20.83 -2.29
CA LEU A 82 -19.58 -19.76 -2.72
C LEU A 82 -19.82 -19.74 -4.24
N ASN A 83 -19.26 -20.71 -4.97
CA ASN A 83 -19.34 -20.80 -6.43
C ASN A 83 -18.86 -19.52 -7.15
N VAL A 84 -17.81 -18.86 -6.63
CA VAL A 84 -17.18 -17.66 -7.21
C VAL A 84 -15.92 -18.09 -7.95
N PRO A 85 -15.84 -17.92 -9.27
CA PRO A 85 -14.63 -18.31 -10.02
C PRO A 85 -13.43 -17.46 -9.60
N ALA A 86 -12.24 -18.06 -9.67
CA ALA A 86 -11.01 -17.28 -9.56
C ALA A 86 -10.85 -16.39 -10.80
N PRO A 87 -10.33 -15.15 -10.64
CA PRO A 87 -10.00 -14.31 -11.79
C PRO A 87 -9.07 -15.04 -12.78
N GLU A 88 -9.29 -14.84 -14.07
CA GLU A 88 -8.55 -15.61 -15.11
C GLU A 88 -7.05 -15.38 -15.04
N HIS A 89 -6.60 -14.18 -14.67
CA HIS A 89 -5.18 -13.84 -14.54
C HIS A 89 -4.43 -14.67 -13.47
N TYR A 90 -5.12 -15.25 -12.46
CA TYR A 90 -4.49 -16.15 -11.49
C TYR A 90 -4.02 -17.49 -12.08
N LYS A 91 -4.41 -17.81 -13.30
CA LYS A 91 -4.04 -19.06 -13.98
C LYS A 91 -2.78 -18.91 -14.82
N ASP A 92 -2.27 -17.70 -15.02
CA ASP A 92 -1.13 -17.42 -15.87
C ASP A 92 0.21 -17.59 -15.12
N LYS A 93 1.23 -18.14 -15.80
CA LYS A 93 2.59 -18.25 -15.26
C LYS A 93 3.23 -16.88 -14.98
N GLY A 94 2.85 -15.85 -15.73
CA GLY A 94 3.25 -14.47 -15.51
C GLY A 94 2.79 -13.89 -14.16
N HIS A 95 1.68 -14.42 -13.62
CA HIS A 95 1.14 -13.97 -12.35
C HIS A 95 2.11 -14.18 -11.17
N GLN A 96 2.84 -15.29 -11.11
CA GLN A 96 3.79 -15.54 -10.01
C GLN A 96 4.95 -14.55 -10.00
N GLU A 97 5.41 -14.15 -11.18
CA GLU A 97 6.47 -13.16 -11.32
C GLU A 97 5.96 -11.73 -10.99
N GLU A 98 4.75 -11.40 -11.45
CA GLU A 98 4.05 -10.17 -11.09
C GLU A 98 3.90 -10.02 -9.57
N GLU A 99 3.41 -11.05 -8.88
CA GLU A 99 3.26 -11.07 -7.42
C GLU A 99 4.59 -10.89 -6.69
N LYS A 100 5.65 -11.51 -7.19
CA LYS A 100 6.99 -11.34 -6.65
C LYS A 100 7.45 -9.88 -6.74
N ILE A 101 7.24 -9.22 -7.88
CA ILE A 101 7.60 -7.81 -8.06
C ILE A 101 6.74 -6.91 -7.16
N LYS A 102 5.45 -7.16 -7.01
CA LYS A 102 4.58 -6.43 -6.07
C LYS A 102 5.10 -6.52 -4.65
N MET A 103 5.50 -7.73 -4.23
CA MET A 103 6.08 -7.93 -2.90
C MET A 103 7.41 -7.19 -2.72
N GLU A 104 8.28 -7.19 -3.73
CA GLU A 104 9.54 -6.43 -3.71
C GLU A 104 9.27 -4.92 -3.59
N ILE A 105 8.29 -4.39 -4.31
CA ILE A 105 7.87 -2.98 -4.23
C ILE A 105 7.35 -2.65 -2.84
N SER A 106 6.48 -3.49 -2.28
CA SER A 106 5.92 -3.28 -0.94
C SER A 106 7.00 -3.30 0.14
N ASP A 107 7.96 -4.24 0.05
CA ASP A 107 9.12 -4.29 0.95
C ASP A 107 9.98 -3.03 0.83
N PHE A 108 10.26 -2.61 -0.40
CA PHE A 108 11.07 -1.42 -0.65
C PHE A 108 10.42 -0.17 -0.05
N VAL A 109 9.14 0.08 -0.35
CA VAL A 109 8.38 1.23 0.17
C VAL A 109 8.23 1.18 1.69
N GLY A 110 8.06 -0.01 2.27
CA GLY A 110 7.92 -0.21 3.71
C GLY A 110 9.15 0.18 4.55
N ASN A 111 10.33 0.32 3.92
CA ASN A 111 11.55 0.73 4.61
C ASN A 111 11.67 2.26 4.79
N PHE A 112 10.81 3.04 4.16
CA PHE A 112 10.88 4.50 4.22
C PHE A 112 10.06 5.07 5.37
N LYS A 113 10.63 6.06 6.06
CA LYS A 113 9.97 6.87 7.09
C LYS A 113 9.53 8.24 6.58
N SER A 114 9.96 8.60 5.38
CA SER A 114 9.62 9.83 4.69
C SER A 114 9.57 9.58 3.19
N VAL A 115 8.88 10.45 2.46
CA VAL A 115 8.74 10.37 1.02
C VAL A 115 8.95 11.74 0.39
N ILE A 116 9.59 11.79 -0.78
CA ILE A 116 9.70 13.01 -1.59
C ILE A 116 8.37 13.21 -2.32
N ILE A 117 7.85 14.44 -2.27
CA ILE A 117 6.55 14.82 -2.80
C ILE A 117 6.75 15.80 -3.95
N GLY A 118 6.22 15.46 -5.10
CA GLY A 118 6.09 16.38 -6.23
C GLY A 118 4.64 16.84 -6.39
N THR A 119 4.43 18.15 -6.54
CA THR A 119 3.13 18.75 -6.83
C THR A 119 3.26 19.82 -7.90
N VAL A 120 2.13 20.29 -8.39
CA VAL A 120 2.05 21.41 -9.33
C VAL A 120 1.12 22.45 -8.74
N SER A 121 1.56 23.72 -8.69
CA SER A 121 0.73 24.84 -8.23
C SER A 121 -0.41 25.15 -9.22
N GLU A 122 -1.31 26.06 -8.86
CA GLU A 122 -2.37 26.51 -9.78
C GLU A 122 -1.82 27.21 -11.02
N GLU A 123 -0.71 27.91 -10.86
CA GLU A 123 0.00 28.60 -11.95
C GLU A 123 0.77 27.63 -12.85
N GLY A 124 0.77 26.32 -12.52
CA GLY A 124 1.52 25.30 -13.27
C GLY A 124 2.97 25.14 -12.84
N GLU A 125 3.40 25.80 -11.75
CA GLU A 125 4.76 25.71 -11.26
C GLU A 125 5.00 24.38 -10.52
N PRO A 126 6.06 23.62 -10.86
CA PRO A 126 6.40 22.38 -10.18
C PRO A 126 7.01 22.68 -8.81
N ASN A 127 6.59 21.95 -7.81
CA ASN A 127 7.12 22.00 -6.46
C ASN A 127 7.61 20.63 -6.02
N ALA A 128 8.71 20.60 -5.27
CA ALA A 128 9.25 19.42 -4.62
C ALA A 128 9.48 19.69 -3.15
N SER A 129 9.03 18.77 -2.30
CA SER A 129 9.23 18.80 -0.85
C SER A 129 9.28 17.37 -0.33
N TYR A 130 9.16 17.16 0.98
CA TYR A 130 9.05 15.84 1.57
C TYR A 130 8.12 15.88 2.79
N ALA A 131 7.64 14.70 3.20
CA ALA A 131 6.88 14.57 4.45
C ALA A 131 7.19 13.23 5.13
N PRO A 132 7.00 13.12 6.46
CA PRO A 132 6.95 11.85 7.15
C PRO A 132 5.91 10.94 6.51
N PHE A 133 6.29 9.68 6.31
CA PHE A 133 5.51 8.63 5.67
C PHE A 133 5.33 7.46 6.62
N PHE A 134 4.15 6.88 6.64
CA PHE A 134 3.81 5.78 7.52
C PHE A 134 2.79 4.84 6.87
N LYS A 135 2.96 3.54 7.08
CA LYS A 135 1.95 2.53 6.72
C LYS A 135 1.22 2.06 7.96
N TYR A 136 -0.10 1.99 7.87
CA TYR A 136 -0.95 1.49 8.94
C TYR A 136 -2.16 0.74 8.36
N HIS A 137 -2.35 -0.50 8.76
CA HIS A 137 -3.38 -1.41 8.25
C HIS A 137 -3.43 -1.49 6.71
N GLY A 138 -2.23 -1.49 6.06
CA GLY A 138 -2.10 -1.56 4.61
C GLY A 138 -2.39 -0.27 3.85
N ASP A 139 -2.77 0.81 4.54
CA ASP A 139 -2.88 2.15 3.95
C ASP A 139 -1.58 2.94 4.14
N SER A 140 -1.41 3.94 3.28
CA SER A 140 -0.27 4.87 3.33
C SER A 140 -0.72 6.24 3.82
N TYR A 141 0.04 6.82 4.75
CA TYR A 141 -0.27 8.11 5.38
C TYR A 141 0.93 9.04 5.33
N LEU A 142 0.63 10.34 5.23
CA LEU A 142 1.60 11.41 5.34
C LEU A 142 1.20 12.33 6.49
N TYR A 143 2.18 12.81 7.23
CA TYR A 143 1.99 13.85 8.22
C TYR A 143 2.47 15.18 7.64
N VAL A 144 1.56 16.10 7.41
CA VAL A 144 1.76 17.28 6.56
C VAL A 144 1.54 18.59 7.34
N ASN A 145 2.21 19.64 6.89
CA ASN A 145 2.15 20.96 7.51
C ASN A 145 1.59 21.99 6.51
N GLU A 146 0.73 22.89 6.99
CA GLU A 146 0.12 23.97 6.19
C GLU A 146 1.12 24.95 5.59
N THR A 147 2.32 25.08 6.19
CA THR A 147 3.35 26.00 5.69
C THR A 147 4.15 25.47 4.49
N GLU A 148 3.94 24.22 4.14
CA GLU A 148 4.66 23.56 3.05
C GLU A 148 4.03 23.84 1.68
N THR A 149 4.86 23.92 0.65
CA THR A 149 4.45 24.27 -0.72
C THR A 149 3.43 23.32 -1.33
N TYR A 150 3.42 22.04 -0.91
CA TYR A 150 2.46 21.04 -1.40
C TYR A 150 1.04 21.22 -0.82
N PHE A 151 0.89 21.93 0.32
CA PHE A 151 -0.36 21.88 1.10
C PHE A 151 -1.56 22.42 0.31
N GLU A 152 -1.41 23.57 -0.33
CA GLU A 152 -2.47 24.14 -1.16
C GLU A 152 -2.80 23.26 -2.37
N SER A 153 -1.78 22.64 -2.98
CA SER A 153 -2.01 21.69 -4.07
C SER A 153 -2.80 20.46 -3.60
N PHE A 154 -2.56 19.97 -2.38
CA PHE A 154 -3.33 18.87 -1.80
C PHE A 154 -4.80 19.24 -1.58
N LYS A 155 -5.06 20.44 -1.06
CA LYS A 155 -6.44 20.93 -0.84
C LYS A 155 -7.23 21.12 -2.13
N LYS A 156 -6.57 21.62 -3.19
CA LYS A 156 -7.22 22.00 -4.43
C LYS A 156 -7.45 20.84 -5.38
N ASN A 157 -6.44 20.02 -5.63
CA ASN A 157 -6.54 18.96 -6.62
C ASN A 157 -6.38 17.54 -6.06
N GLY A 158 -5.91 17.41 -4.81
CA GLY A 158 -5.78 16.13 -4.14
C GLY A 158 -4.83 15.15 -4.82
N LYS A 159 -3.84 15.64 -5.57
CA LYS A 159 -2.91 14.78 -6.34
C LYS A 159 -1.46 15.10 -6.02
N ALA A 160 -0.63 14.06 -6.01
CA ALA A 160 0.80 14.17 -5.85
C ALA A 160 1.55 13.08 -6.62
N SER A 161 2.82 13.34 -6.90
CA SER A 161 3.80 12.32 -7.23
C SER A 161 4.62 12.02 -5.97
N LEU A 162 4.68 10.76 -5.57
CA LEU A 162 5.44 10.31 -4.41
C LEU A 162 6.64 9.48 -4.86
N LEU A 163 7.85 9.95 -4.54
CA LEU A 163 9.10 9.28 -4.91
C LEU A 163 9.75 8.65 -3.66
N PHE A 164 9.84 7.33 -3.66
CA PHE A 164 10.68 6.54 -2.77
C PHE A 164 11.97 6.20 -3.51
N ILE A 165 13.11 6.58 -2.99
CA ILE A 165 14.40 6.38 -3.67
C ILE A 165 15.47 5.93 -2.69
N GLN A 166 16.19 4.87 -3.05
CA GLN A 166 17.30 4.34 -2.28
C GLN A 166 18.30 5.46 -1.89
N ASP A 167 18.82 5.40 -0.66
CA ASP A 167 19.85 6.30 -0.19
C ASP A 167 21.08 6.26 -1.13
N GLU A 168 21.61 7.44 -1.45
CA GLU A 168 22.72 7.55 -2.39
C GLU A 168 23.98 6.85 -1.87
N GLY A 169 24.21 6.91 -0.56
CA GLY A 169 25.34 6.24 0.09
C GLY A 169 25.27 4.71 0.04
N GLN A 170 24.08 4.14 -0.22
CA GLN A 170 23.88 2.70 -0.35
C GLN A 170 23.91 2.22 -1.81
N ALA A 171 23.92 3.14 -2.78
CA ALA A 171 23.94 2.80 -4.19
C ALA A 171 25.37 2.61 -4.71
N ILE A 172 25.57 1.63 -5.59
CA ILE A 172 26.86 1.41 -6.25
C ILE A 172 27.26 2.64 -7.07
N VAL A 173 26.27 3.16 -7.83
CA VAL A 173 26.39 4.41 -8.59
C VAL A 173 25.04 5.15 -8.60
N PRO A 174 25.02 6.50 -8.66
CA PRO A 174 23.78 7.27 -8.56
C PRO A 174 22.70 6.90 -9.59
N SER A 175 23.10 6.59 -10.81
CA SER A 175 22.17 6.23 -11.91
C SER A 175 21.46 4.88 -11.71
N MET A 176 21.97 4.02 -10.80
CA MET A 176 21.41 2.69 -10.53
C MET A 176 20.55 2.63 -9.25
N ARG A 177 20.25 3.78 -8.64
CA ARG A 177 19.42 3.83 -7.43
C ARG A 177 18.06 3.19 -7.67
N GLN A 178 17.72 2.25 -6.82
CA GLN A 178 16.38 1.66 -6.77
C GLN A 178 15.37 2.74 -6.38
N ARG A 179 14.22 2.79 -7.05
CA ARG A 179 13.21 3.80 -6.78
C ARG A 179 11.82 3.37 -7.23
N VAL A 180 10.83 3.88 -6.52
CA VAL A 180 9.42 3.78 -6.92
C VAL A 180 8.84 5.19 -6.98
N ILE A 181 8.16 5.50 -8.06
CA ILE A 181 7.37 6.72 -8.20
C ILE A 181 5.91 6.31 -8.28
N TYR A 182 5.06 6.89 -7.43
CA TYR A 182 3.62 6.71 -7.48
C TYR A 182 2.91 8.01 -7.83
N ASN A 183 1.89 7.92 -8.66
CA ASN A 183 0.83 8.92 -8.70
C ASN A 183 -0.11 8.60 -7.53
N ALA A 184 -0.34 9.55 -6.66
CA ALA A 184 -1.15 9.37 -5.46
C ALA A 184 -2.35 10.32 -5.44
N GLU A 185 -3.47 9.82 -4.92
CA GLU A 185 -4.63 10.62 -4.53
C GLU A 185 -4.52 10.91 -3.03
N ILE A 186 -4.61 12.17 -2.67
CA ILE A 186 -4.45 12.66 -1.29
C ILE A 186 -5.80 12.99 -0.69
N GLN A 187 -6.09 12.43 0.48
CA GLN A 187 -7.31 12.66 1.22
C GLN A 187 -6.99 13.12 2.64
N PHE A 188 -7.47 14.29 3.03
CA PHE A 188 -7.40 14.75 4.41
C PHE A 188 -8.31 13.90 5.29
N LEU A 189 -7.80 13.49 6.46
CA LEU A 189 -8.58 12.73 7.43
C LEU A 189 -9.27 13.65 8.41
N GLU A 190 -10.50 13.31 8.77
CA GLU A 190 -11.22 13.96 9.86
C GLU A 190 -10.61 13.58 11.21
N LYS A 191 -10.51 14.55 12.12
CA LYS A 191 -10.00 14.33 13.47
C LYS A 191 -11.03 13.59 14.33
N ASN A 192 -10.92 12.26 14.35
CA ASN A 192 -11.76 11.34 15.11
C ASN A 192 -10.88 10.30 15.85
N ASP A 193 -11.49 9.30 16.45
CA ASP A 193 -10.77 8.26 17.19
C ASP A 193 -9.79 7.48 16.30
N TYR A 194 -10.17 7.19 15.07
CA TYR A 194 -9.30 6.50 14.10
C TYR A 194 -8.09 7.36 13.69
N TYR A 195 -8.28 8.68 13.54
CA TYR A 195 -7.18 9.63 13.31
C TYR A 195 -6.16 9.57 14.46
N ASN A 196 -6.66 9.55 15.71
CA ASN A 196 -5.79 9.46 16.88
C ASN A 196 -5.09 8.11 16.98
N GLU A 197 -5.78 7.00 16.67
CA GLU A 197 -5.20 5.66 16.62
C GLU A 197 -3.99 5.60 15.65
N ILE A 198 -4.13 6.19 14.46
CA ILE A 198 -3.04 6.26 13.48
C ILE A 198 -1.86 7.10 14.02
N LEU A 199 -2.13 8.26 14.63
CA LEU A 199 -1.07 9.09 15.20
C LEU A 199 -0.37 8.40 16.37
N ASP A 200 -1.09 7.63 17.19
CA ASP A 200 -0.51 6.84 18.30
C ASP A 200 0.47 5.77 17.80
N GLU A 201 0.20 5.17 16.65
CA GLU A 201 1.15 4.27 16.00
C GLU A 201 2.32 5.02 15.35
N PHE A 202 2.04 6.14 14.67
CA PHE A 202 3.04 6.93 13.99
C PHE A 202 4.10 7.48 14.97
N GLN A 203 3.68 8.00 16.12
CA GLN A 203 4.59 8.56 17.13
C GLN A 203 5.57 7.54 17.72
N LYS A 204 5.30 6.24 17.64
CA LYS A 204 6.24 5.18 18.05
C LYS A 204 7.52 5.18 17.22
N ASN A 205 7.42 5.62 15.97
CA ASN A 205 8.53 5.66 15.01
C ASN A 205 9.10 7.08 14.82
N ASP A 206 8.32 8.12 15.18
CA ASP A 206 8.71 9.52 15.08
C ASP A 206 8.15 10.31 16.28
N PHE A 207 8.99 10.56 17.29
CA PHE A 207 8.58 11.26 18.50
C PHE A 207 8.14 12.72 18.26
N SER A 208 8.56 13.33 17.14
CA SER A 208 8.15 14.71 16.80
C SER A 208 6.63 14.82 16.62
N ILE A 209 5.97 13.74 16.22
CA ILE A 209 4.50 13.65 16.12
C ILE A 209 3.86 13.92 17.48
N GLN A 210 4.43 13.39 18.57
CA GLN A 210 3.92 13.64 19.92
C GLN A 210 3.91 15.13 20.28
N MET A 211 4.92 15.86 19.82
CA MET A 211 5.04 17.30 20.08
C MET A 211 4.10 18.15 19.23
N THR A 212 3.77 17.68 18.03
CA THR A 212 3.03 18.47 17.03
C THR A 212 1.58 18.03 16.82
N ARG A 213 1.16 16.87 17.34
CA ARG A 213 -0.19 16.30 17.10
C ARG A 213 -1.36 17.22 17.50
N ASN A 214 -1.14 18.12 18.47
CA ASN A 214 -2.15 19.08 18.93
C ASN A 214 -1.97 20.47 18.32
N VAL A 215 -0.97 20.65 17.44
CA VAL A 215 -0.74 21.93 16.77
C VAL A 215 -1.64 22.00 15.54
N PRO A 216 -2.50 23.03 15.38
CA PRO A 216 -3.56 23.07 14.38
C PRO A 216 -3.08 22.93 12.93
N VAL A 217 -1.87 23.44 12.62
CA VAL A 217 -1.30 23.45 11.26
C VAL A 217 -0.79 22.10 10.78
N PHE A 218 -0.82 21.06 11.62
CA PHE A 218 -0.45 19.71 11.23
C PHE A 218 -1.67 18.84 10.95
N HIS A 219 -1.60 18.07 9.87
CA HIS A 219 -2.66 17.22 9.41
C HIS A 219 -2.15 15.83 9.05
N LEU A 220 -3.00 14.84 9.25
CA LEU A 220 -2.80 13.51 8.71
C LEU A 220 -3.59 13.39 7.40
N VAL A 221 -2.92 12.96 6.35
CA VAL A 221 -3.55 12.68 5.06
C VAL A 221 -3.31 11.23 4.67
N ARG A 222 -4.30 10.60 4.07
CA ARG A 222 -4.18 9.30 3.41
C ARG A 222 -3.69 9.51 1.99
N ALA A 223 -2.65 8.78 1.59
CA ALA A 223 -2.14 8.75 0.24
C ALA A 223 -2.53 7.42 -0.43
N LYS A 224 -3.54 7.45 -1.30
CA LYS A 224 -3.92 6.30 -2.11
C LYS A 224 -2.96 6.19 -3.29
N LEU A 225 -2.06 5.21 -3.21
CA LEU A 225 -1.08 4.93 -4.26
C LEU A 225 -1.79 4.28 -5.45
N ALA A 226 -1.82 4.96 -6.59
CA ALA A 226 -2.55 4.51 -7.77
C ALA A 226 -1.62 3.82 -8.79
N SER A 227 -1.20 4.54 -9.81
CA SER A 227 -0.26 4.05 -10.83
C SER A 227 1.15 4.56 -10.55
N GLY A 228 2.15 3.96 -11.19
CA GLY A 228 3.51 4.40 -10.95
C GLY A 228 4.55 3.69 -11.79
N ARG A 229 5.81 3.82 -11.39
CA ARG A 229 6.94 3.11 -12.00
C ARG A 229 7.92 2.67 -10.92
N TYR A 230 8.30 1.42 -10.98
CA TYR A 230 9.36 0.83 -10.20
C TYR A 230 10.61 0.65 -11.07
N VAL A 231 11.74 1.15 -10.62
CA VAL A 231 13.05 0.91 -11.23
C VAL A 231 13.89 0.18 -10.20
N LYS A 232 14.17 -1.09 -10.49
CA LYS A 232 14.93 -2.00 -9.62
C LYS A 232 16.43 -1.85 -9.82
N GLY A 233 16.84 -1.50 -11.04
CA GLY A 233 18.25 -1.38 -11.42
C GLY A 233 18.40 -1.20 -12.92
N PRO A 234 19.61 -1.40 -13.47
CA PRO A 234 19.87 -1.26 -14.90
C PRO A 234 18.95 -2.17 -15.72
N ARG A 235 18.26 -1.58 -16.67
CA ARG A 235 17.34 -2.30 -17.59
C ARG A 235 16.19 -3.05 -16.91
N GLN A 236 15.92 -2.81 -15.64
CA GLN A 236 14.83 -3.43 -14.90
C GLN A 236 13.88 -2.33 -14.42
N ALA A 237 12.90 -2.01 -15.23
CA ALA A 237 11.85 -1.05 -14.93
C ALA A 237 10.49 -1.68 -15.17
N PHE A 238 9.54 -1.36 -14.32
CA PHE A 238 8.19 -1.92 -14.33
C PHE A 238 7.17 -0.79 -14.14
N ASP A 239 6.18 -0.71 -15.02
CA ASP A 239 5.03 0.17 -14.84
C ASP A 239 4.02 -0.49 -13.92
N ILE A 240 3.53 0.28 -12.95
CA ILE A 240 2.44 -0.07 -12.06
C ILE A 240 1.19 0.58 -12.62
N THR A 241 0.27 -0.19 -13.15
CA THR A 241 -0.98 0.32 -13.73
C THR A 241 -1.98 0.74 -12.64
N LYS A 242 -3.07 1.43 -13.02
CA LYS A 242 -4.12 1.86 -12.07
C LYS A 242 -4.85 0.69 -11.41
N ASP A 243 -4.96 -0.44 -12.10
CA ASP A 243 -5.49 -1.71 -11.60
C ASP A 243 -4.42 -2.58 -10.93
N ARG A 244 -3.25 -1.95 -10.59
CA ARG A 244 -2.14 -2.54 -9.86
C ARG A 244 -1.46 -3.74 -10.55
N ARG A 245 -1.60 -3.84 -11.88
CA ARG A 245 -0.84 -4.79 -12.68
C ARG A 245 0.59 -4.28 -12.86
N ILE A 246 1.52 -5.22 -12.95
CA ILE A 246 2.94 -4.93 -13.22
C ILE A 246 3.25 -5.25 -14.66
N VAL A 247 3.76 -4.27 -15.39
CA VAL A 247 4.16 -4.41 -16.79
C VAL A 247 5.64 -4.07 -16.93
N GLU A 248 6.44 -5.00 -17.40
CA GLU A 248 7.87 -4.76 -17.65
C GLU A 248 8.05 -3.73 -18.78
N VAL A 249 8.89 -2.73 -18.52
CA VAL A 249 9.24 -1.72 -19.53
C VAL A 249 10.37 -2.26 -20.39
N THR A 250 10.03 -2.80 -21.55
CA THR A 250 11.01 -3.16 -22.56
C THR A 250 11.53 -1.90 -23.25
N LEU A 251 12.86 -1.68 -23.20
CA LEU A 251 13.49 -0.68 -24.06
C LEU A 251 13.26 -1.15 -25.49
N GLY A 252 12.56 -0.35 -26.28
CA GLY A 252 12.32 -0.62 -27.69
C GLY A 252 13.64 -1.04 -28.35
N GLY A 253 13.67 -2.23 -28.92
CA GLY A 253 14.83 -2.70 -29.66
C GLY A 253 15.11 -1.69 -30.78
N THR A 254 16.34 -1.20 -30.83
CA THR A 254 16.90 -0.74 -32.09
C THR A 254 16.84 -1.96 -33.01
N GLU A 255 15.84 -1.99 -33.89
CA GLU A 255 15.93 -2.82 -35.08
C GLU A 255 17.24 -2.41 -35.77
N ASN A 256 18.20 -3.33 -35.76
CA ASN A 256 19.41 -3.20 -36.55
C ASN A 256 18.97 -3.12 -38.03
N SER A 257 19.09 -1.95 -38.61
CA SER A 257 19.12 -1.74 -40.05
C SER A 257 20.48 -2.11 -40.59
#